data_3b9e8866014d63c34d157db1ca637fbe
#
_entry.id   3b9e8866014d63c34d157db1ca637fbe
#
_cell.length_a   1.000
_cell.length_b   1.000
_cell.length_c   1.000
_cell.angle_alpha   90.00
_cell.angle_beta   90.00
_cell.angle_gamma   90.00
#
_symmetry.space_group_name_H-M   'P 1'
#
loop_
_entity.id
_entity.type
_entity.pdbx_description
1 polymer ?
#
loop_
_entity_poly.entity_id
_entity_poly.type
_entity_poly.pdbx_seq_one_letter_code
_entity_poly.pdbx_strand_id
1 'polypeptide(L)'
;MVDVLVAERTKPRAPEAIRAKLRLSTFAGVLAGAVFGYAAGVIAAAGLQLTSQFDLTAVWMSIVASALLLGALIGASVVSRLERRYSTRALLAAAATIAGVGALLSAVVPAGAVAVLIATRVLIGFGVGIISVSAPRYLSETSPSAVRGSRVATFQLMICVGFLASYVSGLAFAGSDGWRFMFALTAIPCGVLVALLSRATNTPTDLYRSGRHEELTEVVSALEPDRDASSATEELVASLATPQASWGEVVSAKRRRVLVLGLVFAVGQILTGINAIMYFAPQIFSDAGFTSATAAIVATIIVGVVNVLATFVAIRYIDRFGRRPLLIVGLTIMVASGLTIALVSMTMGTGGVAGYITLVAVLLFVASFAMSMGPVTWVLIGELFPPEMRDKAMSLALSANWGTNLVLSLAFLPLMQIVGTGAVFGCFAVINFALLVFVLRKLPETRGLTLTEIGALTASSK
;
A
#
# COMPACT_ATOMS: atom_id res chain seq x y z
N MET A 1 -22.03 42.89 -45.58
CA MET A 1 -20.72 42.68 -44.91
C MET A 1 -21.03 42.55 -43.42
N VAL A 2 -21.34 41.34 -43.01
CA VAL A 2 -21.85 41.03 -41.66
C VAL A 2 -20.67 40.50 -40.88
N ASP A 3 -20.20 41.30 -39.91
CA ASP A 3 -19.23 40.87 -38.93
C ASP A 3 -19.83 39.74 -38.06
N VAL A 4 -19.42 38.55 -38.32
CA VAL A 4 -19.63 37.42 -37.41
C VAL A 4 -18.52 37.49 -36.35
N LEU A 5 -18.76 38.29 -35.33
CA LEU A 5 -18.03 38.20 -34.07
C LEU A 5 -18.32 36.82 -33.47
N VAL A 6 -17.42 35.87 -33.72
CA VAL A 6 -17.32 34.65 -32.96
C VAL A 6 -16.90 35.08 -31.53
N ALA A 7 -17.90 35.25 -30.67
CA ALA A 7 -17.66 35.35 -29.24
C ALA A 7 -17.00 34.04 -28.83
N GLU A 8 -15.67 34.05 -28.67
CA GLU A 8 -14.98 33.04 -27.88
C GLU A 8 -15.67 33.01 -26.51
N ARG A 9 -16.55 32.04 -26.32
CA ARG A 9 -17.09 31.72 -25.00
C ARG A 9 -15.88 31.34 -24.16
N THR A 10 -15.33 32.31 -23.43
CA THR A 10 -14.40 32.02 -22.34
C THR A 10 -15.09 31.07 -21.41
N LYS A 11 -14.73 29.77 -21.51
CA LYS A 11 -15.25 28.73 -20.60
C LYS A 11 -15.06 29.24 -19.17
N PRO A 12 -16.11 29.26 -18.34
CA PRO A 12 -15.99 29.73 -16.96
C PRO A 12 -14.91 28.90 -16.25
N ARG A 13 -13.81 29.53 -15.91
CA ARG A 13 -12.76 28.88 -15.11
C ARG A 13 -13.35 28.61 -13.73
N ALA A 14 -13.24 27.34 -13.27
CA ALA A 14 -13.66 26.97 -11.93
C ALA A 14 -13.11 27.95 -10.88
N PRO A 15 -13.90 28.30 -9.85
CA PRO A 15 -13.50 29.22 -8.80
C PRO A 15 -12.15 28.86 -8.19
N GLU A 16 -11.29 29.85 -7.92
CA GLU A 16 -9.96 29.61 -7.35
C GLU A 16 -10.02 28.86 -6.01
N ALA A 17 -11.08 29.10 -5.24
CA ALA A 17 -11.38 28.40 -4.00
C ALA A 17 -11.52 26.87 -4.21
N ILE A 18 -12.17 26.41 -5.28
CA ILE A 18 -12.31 24.97 -5.58
C ILE A 18 -10.96 24.37 -5.96
N ARG A 19 -10.15 25.06 -6.75
CA ARG A 19 -8.80 24.60 -7.09
C ARG A 19 -7.90 24.49 -5.86
N ALA A 20 -8.00 25.45 -4.93
CA ALA A 20 -7.29 25.39 -3.65
C ALA A 20 -7.72 24.15 -2.83
N LYS A 21 -9.02 23.88 -2.72
CA LYS A 21 -9.55 22.68 -2.04
C LYS A 21 -9.06 21.38 -2.71
N LEU A 22 -9.02 21.30 -4.04
CA LEU A 22 -8.49 20.14 -4.79
C LEU A 22 -6.98 19.94 -4.57
N ARG A 23 -6.19 21.02 -4.46
CA ARG A 23 -4.78 20.91 -4.06
C ARG A 23 -4.65 20.33 -2.66
N LEU A 24 -5.44 20.81 -1.69
CA LEU A 24 -5.45 20.24 -0.33
C LEU A 24 -5.87 18.78 -0.33
N SER A 25 -6.85 18.38 -1.15
CA SER A 25 -7.26 16.99 -1.34
C SER A 25 -6.10 16.12 -1.84
N THR A 26 -5.33 16.64 -2.81
CA THR A 26 -4.14 15.94 -3.31
C THR A 26 -3.09 15.75 -2.22
N PHE A 27 -2.74 16.82 -1.48
CA PHE A 27 -1.78 16.73 -0.38
C PHE A 27 -2.24 15.78 0.73
N ALA A 28 -3.53 15.83 1.09
CA ALA A 28 -4.11 14.93 2.08
C ALA A 28 -4.02 13.47 1.64
N GLY A 29 -4.43 13.15 0.42
CA GLY A 29 -4.38 11.78 -0.08
C GLY A 29 -2.94 11.24 -0.20
N VAL A 30 -1.98 12.09 -0.58
CA VAL A 30 -0.55 11.74 -0.64
C VAL A 30 0.01 11.52 0.77
N LEU A 31 -0.29 12.42 1.72
CA LEU A 31 0.14 12.30 3.12
C LEU A 31 -0.44 11.04 3.80
N ALA A 32 -1.65 10.63 3.43
CA ALA A 32 -2.26 9.40 3.92
C ALA A 32 -1.39 8.16 3.63
N GLY A 33 -0.64 8.15 2.51
CA GLY A 33 0.37 7.13 2.23
C GLY A 33 1.50 7.13 3.26
N ALA A 34 2.01 8.31 3.64
CA ALA A 34 3.06 8.42 4.66
C ALA A 34 2.58 7.97 6.04
N VAL A 35 1.33 8.29 6.42
CA VAL A 35 0.70 7.79 7.65
C VAL A 35 0.69 6.27 7.66
N PHE A 36 0.22 5.67 6.58
CA PHE A 36 0.22 4.21 6.44
C PHE A 36 1.63 3.63 6.60
N GLY A 37 2.59 4.12 5.80
CA GLY A 37 3.96 3.60 5.80
C GLY A 37 4.65 3.75 7.15
N TYR A 38 4.51 4.89 7.80
CA TYR A 38 5.09 5.13 9.13
C TYR A 38 4.48 4.21 10.18
N ALA A 39 3.14 4.13 10.26
CA ALA A 39 2.43 3.29 11.22
C ALA A 39 2.75 1.79 11.06
N ALA A 40 2.94 1.33 9.82
CA ALA A 40 3.35 -0.05 9.53
C ALA A 40 4.84 -0.29 9.82
N GLY A 41 5.71 0.67 9.49
CA GLY A 41 7.15 0.54 9.62
C GLY A 41 7.70 0.74 11.04
N VAL A 42 6.98 1.48 11.90
CA VAL A 42 7.45 1.79 13.26
C VAL A 42 7.74 0.54 14.10
N ILE A 43 7.12 -0.59 13.79
CA ILE A 43 7.37 -1.84 14.49
C ILE A 43 8.77 -2.40 14.22
N ALA A 44 9.32 -2.21 13.02
CA ALA A 44 10.69 -2.56 12.71
C ALA A 44 11.67 -1.70 13.53
N ALA A 45 11.41 -0.40 13.60
CA ALA A 45 12.23 0.55 14.34
C ALA A 45 12.22 0.29 15.85
N ALA A 46 11.04 0.05 16.43
CA ALA A 46 10.83 -0.16 17.86
C ALA A 46 11.07 -1.62 18.32
N GLY A 47 11.09 -2.59 17.39
CA GLY A 47 11.01 -4.01 17.70
C GLY A 47 12.10 -4.52 18.63
N LEU A 48 13.36 -4.10 18.43
CA LEU A 48 14.46 -4.52 19.30
C LEU A 48 14.29 -3.97 20.74
N GLN A 49 13.84 -2.71 20.88
CA GLN A 49 13.57 -2.11 22.19
C GLN A 49 12.38 -2.78 22.88
N LEU A 50 11.29 -3.04 22.15
CA LEU A 50 10.11 -3.73 22.67
C LEU A 50 10.45 -5.14 23.14
N THR A 51 11.24 -5.89 22.35
CA THR A 51 11.68 -7.24 22.72
C THR A 51 12.45 -7.25 24.02
N SER A 52 13.39 -6.31 24.21
CA SER A 52 14.17 -6.26 25.45
C SER A 52 13.39 -5.72 26.65
N GLN A 53 12.51 -4.73 26.46
CA GLN A 53 11.80 -4.08 27.57
C GLN A 53 10.59 -4.87 28.09
N PHE A 54 9.94 -5.63 27.18
CA PHE A 54 8.78 -6.46 27.54
C PHE A 54 9.12 -7.95 27.61
N ASP A 55 10.41 -8.31 27.49
CA ASP A 55 10.91 -9.69 27.47
C ASP A 55 10.12 -10.58 26.48
N LEU A 56 9.94 -10.07 25.26
CA LEU A 56 9.10 -10.72 24.24
C LEU A 56 9.83 -11.88 23.58
N THR A 57 9.20 -13.04 23.60
CA THR A 57 9.60 -14.15 22.71
C THR A 57 9.30 -13.79 21.25
N ALA A 58 9.88 -14.52 20.28
CA ALA A 58 9.57 -14.34 18.86
C ALA A 58 8.08 -14.46 18.56
N VAL A 59 7.37 -15.35 19.26
CA VAL A 59 5.92 -15.51 19.11
C VAL A 59 5.19 -14.23 19.57
N TRP A 60 5.51 -13.71 20.74
CA TRP A 60 4.89 -12.49 21.24
C TRP A 60 5.24 -11.28 20.41
N MET A 61 6.49 -11.16 19.90
CA MET A 61 6.89 -10.09 19.02
C MET A 61 6.13 -10.15 17.68
N SER A 62 5.95 -11.36 17.12
CA SER A 62 5.11 -11.57 15.92
C SER A 62 3.65 -11.17 16.17
N ILE A 63 3.08 -11.48 17.34
CA ILE A 63 1.71 -11.07 17.69
C ILE A 63 1.61 -9.55 17.78
N VAL A 64 2.54 -8.89 18.45
CA VAL A 64 2.58 -7.41 18.55
C VAL A 64 2.73 -6.77 17.17
N ALA A 65 3.61 -7.29 16.31
CA ALA A 65 3.78 -6.80 14.95
C ALA A 65 2.50 -6.97 14.13
N SER A 66 1.89 -8.16 14.20
CA SER A 66 0.72 -8.53 13.41
C SER A 66 -0.59 -7.91 13.89
N ALA A 67 -0.62 -7.39 15.11
CA ALA A 67 -1.82 -6.74 15.68
C ALA A 67 -2.32 -5.57 14.81
N LEU A 68 -1.39 -4.79 14.23
CA LEU A 68 -1.75 -3.74 13.27
C LEU A 68 -2.43 -4.34 12.02
N LEU A 69 -1.92 -5.47 11.52
CA LEU A 69 -2.46 -6.11 10.31
C LEU A 69 -3.86 -6.68 10.54
N LEU A 70 -4.13 -7.20 11.76
CA LEU A 70 -5.48 -7.60 12.15
C LEU A 70 -6.43 -6.40 12.14
N GLY A 71 -6.03 -5.29 12.75
CA GLY A 71 -6.79 -4.05 12.70
C GLY A 71 -7.04 -3.57 11.26
N ALA A 72 -6.00 -3.61 10.42
CA ALA A 72 -6.09 -3.20 9.02
C ALA A 72 -7.02 -4.09 8.19
N LEU A 73 -7.00 -5.39 8.40
CA LEU A 73 -7.94 -6.33 7.77
C LEU A 73 -9.39 -5.97 8.14
N ILE A 74 -9.67 -5.73 9.42
CA ILE A 74 -11.00 -5.33 9.89
C ILE A 74 -11.38 -3.97 9.30
N GLY A 75 -10.51 -2.97 9.39
CA GLY A 75 -10.72 -1.63 8.87
C GLY A 75 -11.04 -1.62 7.37
N ALA A 76 -10.22 -2.30 6.57
CA ALA A 76 -10.43 -2.43 5.13
C ALA A 76 -11.76 -3.14 4.77
N SER A 77 -12.13 -4.16 5.54
CA SER A 77 -13.35 -4.94 5.29
C SER A 77 -14.64 -4.17 5.54
N VAL A 78 -14.63 -3.16 6.41
CA VAL A 78 -15.84 -2.37 6.75
C VAL A 78 -16.02 -1.13 5.88
N VAL A 79 -15.00 -0.70 5.13
CA VAL A 79 -15.00 0.55 4.34
C VAL A 79 -16.23 0.65 3.45
N SER A 80 -16.52 -0.38 2.66
CA SER A 80 -17.65 -0.36 1.72
C SER A 80 -19.03 -0.19 2.39
N ARG A 81 -19.17 -0.57 3.68
CA ARG A 81 -20.38 -0.30 4.47
C ARG A 81 -20.40 1.13 5.00
N LEU A 82 -19.25 1.62 5.44
CA LEU A 82 -19.11 2.98 5.99
C LEU A 82 -19.28 4.05 4.91
N GLU A 83 -18.76 3.83 3.71
CA GLU A 83 -18.91 4.75 2.55
C GLU A 83 -20.35 4.94 2.08
N ARG A 84 -21.27 4.06 2.47
CA ARG A 84 -22.71 4.28 2.22
C ARG A 84 -23.33 5.35 3.12
N ARG A 85 -22.70 5.63 4.26
CA ARG A 85 -23.24 6.56 5.29
C ARG A 85 -22.40 7.83 5.43
N TYR A 86 -21.12 7.74 5.14
CA TYR A 86 -20.15 8.82 5.35
C TYR A 86 -19.38 9.11 4.06
N SER A 87 -19.00 10.37 3.86
CA SER A 87 -18.14 10.74 2.74
C SER A 87 -16.74 10.16 2.90
N THR A 88 -16.09 9.88 1.79
CA THR A 88 -14.70 9.38 1.76
C THR A 88 -13.74 10.30 2.54
N ARG A 89 -13.93 11.61 2.42
CA ARG A 89 -13.21 12.62 3.19
C ARG A 89 -13.38 12.46 4.71
N ALA A 90 -14.61 12.30 5.17
CA ALA A 90 -14.93 12.12 6.61
C ALA A 90 -14.36 10.79 7.13
N LEU A 91 -14.42 9.73 6.35
CA LEU A 91 -13.84 8.42 6.71
C LEU A 91 -12.32 8.50 6.84
N LEU A 92 -11.64 9.19 5.92
CA LEU A 92 -10.19 9.40 6.00
C LEU A 92 -9.82 10.22 7.25
N ALA A 93 -10.57 11.27 7.58
CA ALA A 93 -10.34 12.07 8.77
C ALA A 93 -10.54 11.25 10.05
N ALA A 94 -11.63 10.47 10.13
CA ALA A 94 -11.90 9.59 11.26
C ALA A 94 -10.81 8.50 11.39
N ALA A 95 -10.40 7.89 10.29
CA ALA A 95 -9.35 6.88 10.26
C ALA A 95 -7.98 7.43 10.73
N ALA A 96 -7.61 8.63 10.27
CA ALA A 96 -6.40 9.31 10.74
C ALA A 96 -6.47 9.66 12.23
N THR A 97 -7.63 10.11 12.72
CA THR A 97 -7.86 10.38 14.15
C THR A 97 -7.71 9.10 14.98
N ILE A 98 -8.35 8.00 14.55
CA ILE A 98 -8.26 6.70 15.23
C ILE A 98 -6.81 6.20 15.26
N ALA A 99 -6.09 6.28 14.15
CA ALA A 99 -4.69 5.88 14.07
C ALA A 99 -3.79 6.76 14.97
N GLY A 100 -3.99 8.07 14.96
CA GLY A 100 -3.25 9.01 15.78
C GLY A 100 -3.49 8.82 17.30
N VAL A 101 -4.75 8.64 17.70
CA VAL A 101 -5.11 8.33 19.09
C VAL A 101 -4.52 6.99 19.51
N GLY A 102 -4.64 5.94 18.68
CA GLY A 102 -4.02 4.65 18.94
C GLY A 102 -2.51 4.74 19.11
N ALA A 103 -1.84 5.59 18.33
CA ALA A 103 -0.40 5.83 18.42
C ALA A 103 0.00 6.53 19.74
N LEU A 104 -0.74 7.55 20.15
CA LEU A 104 -0.52 8.23 21.44
C LEU A 104 -0.78 7.29 22.61
N LEU A 105 -1.84 6.49 22.55
CA LEU A 105 -2.12 5.47 23.55
C LEU A 105 -1.00 4.42 23.63
N SER A 106 -0.44 4.00 22.46
CA SER A 106 0.72 3.09 22.44
C SER A 106 1.93 3.68 23.15
N ALA A 107 2.17 4.98 23.00
CA ALA A 107 3.32 5.66 23.61
C ALA A 107 3.28 5.71 25.15
N VAL A 108 2.09 5.63 25.74
CA VAL A 108 1.91 5.69 27.21
C VAL A 108 1.64 4.31 27.85
N VAL A 109 1.79 3.23 27.10
CA VAL A 109 1.59 1.85 27.60
C VAL A 109 2.57 1.57 28.73
N PRO A 110 2.13 1.11 29.92
CA PRO A 110 3.03 0.73 31.00
C PRO A 110 3.92 -0.46 30.62
N ALA A 111 5.12 -0.53 31.23
CA ALA A 111 5.98 -1.70 31.10
C ALA A 111 5.24 -2.96 31.55
N GLY A 112 5.37 -4.06 30.79
CA GLY A 112 4.68 -5.33 31.06
C GLY A 112 3.23 -5.43 30.55
N ALA A 113 2.59 -4.33 30.10
CA ALA A 113 1.20 -4.34 29.63
C ALA A 113 1.11 -4.70 28.11
N VAL A 114 1.65 -5.85 27.71
CA VAL A 114 1.69 -6.30 26.31
C VAL A 114 0.30 -6.37 25.67
N ALA A 115 -0.74 -6.79 26.41
CA ALA A 115 -2.10 -6.84 25.92
C ALA A 115 -2.64 -5.46 25.55
N VAL A 116 -2.29 -4.42 26.29
CA VAL A 116 -2.67 -3.02 25.98
C VAL A 116 -1.94 -2.56 24.73
N LEU A 117 -0.65 -2.88 24.58
CA LEU A 117 0.12 -2.58 23.38
C LEU A 117 -0.51 -3.24 22.14
N ILE A 118 -0.90 -4.52 22.22
CA ILE A 118 -1.61 -5.23 21.16
C ILE A 118 -2.92 -4.51 20.80
N ALA A 119 -3.73 -4.16 21.79
CA ALA A 119 -5.01 -3.48 21.57
C ALA A 119 -4.83 -2.11 20.86
N THR A 120 -3.85 -1.32 21.30
CA THR A 120 -3.55 -0.03 20.65
C THR A 120 -3.02 -0.19 19.24
N ARG A 121 -2.23 -1.24 18.96
CA ARG A 121 -1.78 -1.60 17.62
C ARG A 121 -2.93 -2.01 16.71
N VAL A 122 -3.92 -2.77 17.22
CA VAL A 122 -5.16 -3.09 16.45
C VAL A 122 -5.92 -1.81 16.12
N LEU A 123 -5.99 -0.85 17.06
CA LEU A 123 -6.66 0.43 16.84
C LEU A 123 -5.96 1.26 15.75
N ILE A 124 -4.62 1.38 15.80
CA ILE A 124 -3.83 2.01 14.73
C ILE A 124 -4.12 1.33 13.39
N GLY A 125 -4.06 -0.01 13.38
CA GLY A 125 -4.30 -0.82 12.21
C GLY A 125 -5.69 -0.60 11.62
N PHE A 126 -6.73 -0.49 12.43
CA PHE A 126 -8.08 -0.21 11.95
C PHE A 126 -8.14 1.09 11.15
N GLY A 127 -7.51 2.16 11.64
CA GLY A 127 -7.37 3.41 10.89
C GLY A 127 -6.57 3.24 9.59
N VAL A 128 -5.43 2.57 9.67
CA VAL A 128 -4.58 2.28 8.49
C VAL A 128 -5.32 1.46 7.44
N GLY A 129 -6.13 0.47 7.85
CA GLY A 129 -6.95 -0.33 6.94
C GLY A 129 -7.96 0.52 6.15
N ILE A 130 -8.65 1.44 6.81
CA ILE A 130 -9.53 2.39 6.14
C ILE A 130 -8.75 3.30 5.18
N ILE A 131 -7.61 3.86 5.63
CA ILE A 131 -6.74 4.71 4.80
C ILE A 131 -6.29 3.96 3.54
N SER A 132 -5.90 2.69 3.65
CA SER A 132 -5.38 1.90 2.53
C SER A 132 -6.37 1.72 1.37
N VAL A 133 -7.67 1.73 1.67
CA VAL A 133 -8.75 1.63 0.67
C VAL A 133 -9.19 3.01 0.20
N SER A 134 -9.47 3.90 1.16
CA SER A 134 -10.14 5.17 0.87
C SER A 134 -9.19 6.22 0.29
N ALA A 135 -7.88 6.22 0.64
CA ALA A 135 -6.98 7.27 0.16
C ALA A 135 -6.64 7.17 -1.33
N PRO A 136 -6.32 5.99 -1.92
CA PRO A 136 -6.13 5.87 -3.36
C PRO A 136 -7.39 6.25 -4.14
N ARG A 137 -8.57 5.87 -3.64
CA ARG A 137 -9.84 6.24 -4.24
C ARG A 137 -10.06 7.75 -4.17
N TYR A 138 -9.87 8.37 -3.01
CA TYR A 138 -9.98 9.81 -2.82
C TYR A 138 -9.07 10.58 -3.78
N LEU A 139 -7.80 10.15 -3.92
CA LEU A 139 -6.86 10.71 -4.88
C LEU A 139 -7.32 10.54 -6.33
N SER A 140 -7.83 9.36 -6.68
CA SER A 140 -8.33 9.07 -8.03
C SER A 140 -9.51 9.98 -8.39
N GLU A 141 -10.49 10.13 -7.49
CA GLU A 141 -11.71 10.90 -7.72
C GLU A 141 -11.50 12.42 -7.62
N THR A 142 -10.48 12.89 -6.89
CA THR A 142 -10.15 14.34 -6.77
C THR A 142 -8.99 14.76 -7.67
N SER A 143 -8.64 13.97 -8.68
CA SER A 143 -7.56 14.24 -9.62
C SER A 143 -8.06 14.34 -11.06
N PRO A 144 -7.54 15.32 -11.86
CA PRO A 144 -7.77 15.33 -13.29
C PRO A 144 -7.40 14.01 -13.95
N SER A 145 -8.14 13.60 -14.98
CA SER A 145 -7.94 12.34 -15.71
C SER A 145 -6.50 12.18 -16.21
N ALA A 146 -5.91 13.24 -16.74
CA ALA A 146 -4.55 13.26 -17.30
C ALA A 146 -3.44 12.90 -16.29
N VAL A 147 -3.63 13.15 -14.97
CA VAL A 147 -2.61 12.94 -13.93
C VAL A 147 -3.05 11.97 -12.83
N ARG A 148 -4.24 11.37 -12.96
CA ARG A 148 -4.85 10.48 -11.97
C ARG A 148 -3.92 9.32 -11.59
N GLY A 149 -3.38 8.62 -12.58
CA GLY A 149 -2.49 7.48 -12.36
C GLY A 149 -1.22 7.87 -11.61
N SER A 150 -0.58 8.98 -11.98
CA SER A 150 0.65 9.43 -11.30
C SER A 150 0.40 9.86 -9.85
N ARG A 151 -0.76 10.48 -9.56
CA ARG A 151 -1.14 10.87 -8.19
C ARG A 151 -1.40 9.66 -7.30
N VAL A 152 -2.10 8.64 -7.82
CA VAL A 152 -2.30 7.38 -7.09
C VAL A 152 -0.95 6.66 -6.87
N ALA A 153 -0.06 6.69 -7.86
CA ALA A 153 1.29 6.14 -7.71
C ALA A 153 2.13 6.89 -6.66
N THR A 154 1.90 8.20 -6.49
CA THR A 154 2.55 8.98 -5.43
C THR A 154 2.12 8.54 -4.03
N PHE A 155 0.88 8.05 -3.85
CA PHE A 155 0.45 7.42 -2.58
C PHE A 155 1.34 6.23 -2.23
N GLN A 156 1.63 5.34 -3.19
CA GLN A 156 2.54 4.20 -2.97
C GLN A 156 3.96 4.65 -2.62
N LEU A 157 4.48 5.67 -3.32
CA LEU A 157 5.79 6.23 -2.99
C LEU A 157 5.83 6.78 -1.56
N MET A 158 4.76 7.45 -1.12
CA MET A 158 4.68 8.00 0.23
C MET A 158 4.55 6.92 1.31
N ILE A 159 4.01 5.74 0.99
CA ILE A 159 4.11 4.57 1.88
C ILE A 159 5.59 4.22 2.11
N CYS A 160 6.39 4.14 1.04
CA CYS A 160 7.83 3.86 1.16
C CYS A 160 8.57 4.95 1.95
N VAL A 161 8.24 6.22 1.72
CA VAL A 161 8.79 7.36 2.50
C VAL A 161 8.40 7.26 3.98
N GLY A 162 7.16 6.87 4.28
CA GLY A 162 6.70 6.63 5.64
C GLY A 162 7.48 5.52 6.34
N PHE A 163 7.73 4.40 5.67
CA PHE A 163 8.62 3.34 6.18
C PHE A 163 10.01 3.87 6.47
N LEU A 164 10.63 4.58 5.51
CA LEU A 164 11.95 5.17 5.70
C LEU A 164 11.98 6.13 6.90
N ALA A 165 10.97 7.00 7.02
CA ALA A 165 10.85 7.93 8.15
C ALA A 165 10.75 7.20 9.49
N SER A 166 10.04 6.06 9.54
CA SER A 166 9.97 5.23 10.75
C SER A 166 11.33 4.61 11.11
N TYR A 167 12.10 4.16 10.12
CA TYR A 167 13.45 3.62 10.37
C TYR A 167 14.43 4.69 10.85
N VAL A 168 14.37 5.90 10.28
CA VAL A 168 15.15 7.05 10.73
C VAL A 168 14.79 7.43 12.17
N SER A 169 13.49 7.37 12.52
CA SER A 169 13.08 7.59 13.92
C SER A 169 13.67 6.54 14.88
N GLY A 170 13.86 5.29 14.41
CA GLY A 170 14.55 4.25 15.17
C GLY A 170 15.98 4.60 15.54
N LEU A 171 16.71 5.26 14.63
CA LEU A 171 18.06 5.75 14.91
C LEU A 171 18.04 6.99 15.82
N ALA A 172 17.12 7.92 15.57
CA ALA A 172 17.00 9.16 16.35
C ALA A 172 16.62 8.90 17.83
N PHE A 173 15.83 7.86 18.06
CA PHE A 173 15.34 7.48 19.40
C PHE A 173 15.88 6.11 19.84
N ALA A 174 17.18 5.87 19.66
CA ALA A 174 17.82 4.61 20.01
C ALA A 174 17.95 4.35 21.54
N GLY A 175 17.53 5.30 22.40
CA GLY A 175 17.57 5.16 23.86
C GLY A 175 16.53 4.16 24.40
N SER A 176 16.61 3.85 25.70
CA SER A 176 15.84 2.79 26.36
C SER A 176 14.32 2.90 26.21
N ASP A 177 13.76 4.11 26.24
CA ASP A 177 12.32 4.36 26.08
C ASP A 177 11.96 5.00 24.72
N GLY A 178 12.88 4.98 23.78
CA GLY A 178 12.73 5.64 22.48
C GLY A 178 11.54 5.18 21.65
N TRP A 179 11.13 3.91 21.78
CA TRP A 179 9.96 3.35 21.12
C TRP A 179 8.67 4.15 21.41
N ARG A 180 8.54 4.75 22.60
CA ARG A 180 7.40 5.59 22.96
C ARG A 180 7.30 6.81 22.06
N PHE A 181 8.43 7.49 21.84
CA PHE A 181 8.50 8.63 20.92
C PHE A 181 8.28 8.21 19.47
N MET A 182 8.80 7.05 19.06
CA MET A 182 8.58 6.53 17.71
C MET A 182 7.08 6.31 17.45
N PHE A 183 6.33 5.72 18.40
CA PHE A 183 4.88 5.59 18.28
C PHE A 183 4.18 6.95 18.30
N ALA A 184 4.51 7.84 19.24
CA ALA A 184 3.91 9.16 19.37
C ALA A 184 4.06 10.00 18.08
N LEU A 185 5.21 9.91 17.40
CA LEU A 185 5.46 10.59 16.12
C LEU A 185 4.43 10.25 15.04
N THR A 186 3.81 9.07 15.08
CA THR A 186 2.73 8.72 14.15
C THR A 186 1.55 9.70 14.24
N ALA A 187 1.31 10.29 15.41
CA ALA A 187 0.21 11.22 15.62
C ALA A 187 0.40 12.56 14.87
N ILE A 188 1.64 12.97 14.59
CA ILE A 188 1.92 14.22 13.89
C ILE A 188 1.36 14.21 12.47
N PRO A 189 1.77 13.27 11.56
CA PRO A 189 1.21 13.21 10.23
C PRO A 189 -0.30 12.89 10.24
N CYS A 190 -0.82 12.17 11.23
CA CYS A 190 -2.26 11.98 11.41
C CYS A 190 -2.98 13.30 11.68
N GLY A 191 -2.48 14.13 12.59
CA GLY A 191 -3.06 15.45 12.90
C GLY A 191 -3.01 16.40 11.70
N VAL A 192 -1.88 16.43 10.98
CA VAL A 192 -1.76 17.21 9.72
C VAL A 192 -2.76 16.72 8.67
N LEU A 193 -2.93 15.40 8.52
CA LEU A 193 -3.89 14.82 7.59
C LEU A 193 -5.33 15.25 7.93
N VAL A 194 -5.73 15.21 9.20
CA VAL A 194 -7.04 15.68 9.66
C VAL A 194 -7.22 17.17 9.36
N ALA A 195 -6.20 18.00 9.63
CA ALA A 195 -6.23 19.44 9.35
C ALA A 195 -6.36 19.75 7.84
N LEU A 196 -5.69 18.98 6.97
CA LEU A 196 -5.85 19.10 5.52
C LEU A 196 -7.24 18.70 5.07
N LEU A 197 -7.73 17.55 5.56
CA LEU A 197 -9.05 17.03 5.19
C LEU A 197 -10.19 17.94 5.67
N SER A 198 -10.04 18.65 6.79
CA SER A 198 -11.06 19.61 7.26
C SER A 198 -11.35 20.73 6.26
N ARG A 199 -10.36 21.08 5.42
CA ARG A 199 -10.43 22.16 4.42
C ARG A 199 -10.51 21.65 2.97
N ALA A 200 -10.32 20.35 2.75
CA ALA A 200 -10.37 19.71 1.44
C ALA A 200 -11.81 19.57 0.91
N THR A 201 -11.96 19.21 -0.36
CA THR A 201 -13.29 18.95 -0.95
C THR A 201 -13.74 17.50 -0.75
N ASN A 202 -15.05 17.25 -0.85
CA ASN A 202 -15.59 15.91 -1.00
C ASN A 202 -15.31 15.38 -2.42
N THR A 203 -15.38 14.07 -2.60
CA THR A 203 -15.25 13.48 -3.94
C THR A 203 -16.49 13.77 -4.78
N PRO A 204 -16.38 13.78 -6.13
CA PRO A 204 -17.55 13.90 -6.99
C PRO A 204 -18.64 12.86 -6.70
N THR A 205 -18.24 11.62 -6.40
CA THR A 205 -19.16 10.54 -6.00
C THR A 205 -19.92 10.88 -4.71
N ASP A 206 -19.23 11.42 -3.69
CA ASP A 206 -19.84 11.83 -2.43
C ASP A 206 -20.79 13.01 -2.60
N LEU A 207 -20.43 14.00 -3.44
CA LEU A 207 -21.25 15.16 -3.76
C LEU A 207 -22.54 14.74 -4.47
N TYR A 208 -22.45 13.84 -5.44
CA TYR A 208 -23.62 13.27 -6.12
C TYR A 208 -24.55 12.57 -5.14
N ARG A 209 -24.02 11.66 -4.30
CA ARG A 209 -24.80 10.92 -3.30
C ARG A 209 -25.47 11.80 -2.26
N SER A 210 -24.89 12.95 -1.95
CA SER A 210 -25.43 13.92 -1.00
C SER A 210 -26.37 14.95 -1.63
N GLY A 211 -26.64 14.87 -2.94
CA GLY A 211 -27.53 15.79 -3.67
C GLY A 211 -26.95 17.20 -3.88
N ARG A 212 -25.64 17.39 -3.70
CA ARG A 212 -24.96 18.69 -3.83
C ARG A 212 -24.52 18.93 -5.29
N HIS A 213 -25.52 19.06 -6.19
CA HIS A 213 -25.28 19.09 -7.64
C HIS A 213 -24.52 20.32 -8.12
N GLU A 214 -24.72 21.49 -7.50
CA GLU A 214 -23.98 22.72 -7.86
C GLU A 214 -22.48 22.54 -7.58
N GLU A 215 -22.13 22.10 -6.38
CA GLU A 215 -20.72 21.86 -6.02
C GLU A 215 -20.11 20.71 -6.83
N LEU A 216 -20.90 19.68 -7.18
CA LEU A 216 -20.47 18.62 -8.08
C LEU A 216 -20.04 19.19 -9.44
N THR A 217 -20.86 20.04 -10.06
CA THR A 217 -20.56 20.66 -11.35
C THR A 217 -19.30 21.56 -11.27
N GLU A 218 -19.16 22.34 -10.20
CA GLU A 218 -17.96 23.15 -9.97
C GLU A 218 -16.68 22.30 -9.82
N VAL A 219 -16.76 21.21 -9.06
CA VAL A 219 -15.61 20.29 -8.87
C VAL A 219 -15.27 19.58 -10.17
N VAL A 220 -16.27 19.09 -10.92
CA VAL A 220 -16.06 18.43 -12.21
C VAL A 220 -15.45 19.40 -13.23
N SER A 221 -15.92 20.65 -13.29
CA SER A 221 -15.35 21.69 -14.17
C SER A 221 -13.90 22.03 -13.84
N ALA A 222 -13.51 21.91 -12.56
CA ALA A 222 -12.13 22.11 -12.13
C ALA A 222 -11.23 20.93 -12.45
N LEU A 223 -11.78 19.71 -12.47
CA LEU A 223 -11.06 18.48 -12.78
C LEU A 223 -10.88 18.27 -14.29
N GLU A 224 -11.85 18.66 -15.09
CA GLU A 224 -11.88 18.50 -16.55
C GLU A 224 -12.07 19.84 -17.27
N PRO A 225 -11.09 20.79 -17.19
CA PRO A 225 -11.26 22.15 -17.68
C PRO A 225 -11.43 22.25 -19.19
N ASP A 226 -10.99 21.23 -19.94
CA ASP A 226 -11.08 21.17 -21.41
C ASP A 226 -12.41 20.63 -21.91
N ARG A 227 -13.26 20.08 -21.02
CA ARG A 227 -14.57 19.50 -21.35
C ARG A 227 -15.70 20.43 -20.89
N ASP A 228 -16.87 20.27 -21.52
CA ASP A 228 -18.08 20.89 -21.01
C ASP A 228 -18.48 20.27 -19.67
N ALA A 229 -18.66 21.13 -18.65
CA ALA A 229 -18.93 20.68 -17.28
C ALA A 229 -20.24 19.88 -17.15
N SER A 230 -21.27 20.25 -17.92
CA SER A 230 -22.57 19.55 -17.89
C SER A 230 -22.43 18.15 -18.45
N SER A 231 -21.83 18.00 -19.64
CA SER A 231 -21.64 16.69 -20.28
C SER A 231 -20.70 15.79 -19.47
N ALA A 232 -19.64 16.34 -18.88
CA ALA A 232 -18.75 15.58 -18.01
C ALA A 232 -19.45 15.10 -16.72
N THR A 233 -20.34 15.94 -16.16
CA THR A 233 -21.14 15.59 -14.98
C THR A 233 -22.17 14.51 -15.33
N GLU A 234 -22.86 14.62 -16.46
CA GLU A 234 -23.82 13.61 -16.93
C GLU A 234 -23.15 12.24 -17.16
N GLU A 235 -21.99 12.21 -17.80
CA GLU A 235 -21.22 10.98 -18.02
C GLU A 235 -20.78 10.33 -16.69
N LEU A 236 -20.33 11.13 -15.71
CA LEU A 236 -20.02 10.66 -14.38
C LEU A 236 -21.25 10.04 -13.71
N VAL A 237 -22.38 10.75 -13.72
CA VAL A 237 -23.65 10.27 -13.14
C VAL A 237 -24.09 8.98 -13.81
N ALA A 238 -24.02 8.90 -15.13
CA ALA A 238 -24.33 7.67 -15.88
C ALA A 238 -23.43 6.51 -15.47
N SER A 239 -22.13 6.77 -15.27
CA SER A 239 -21.20 5.75 -14.80
C SER A 239 -21.50 5.23 -13.39
N LEU A 240 -21.94 6.11 -12.50
CA LEU A 240 -22.36 5.76 -11.12
C LEU A 240 -23.69 5.00 -11.06
N ALA A 241 -24.56 5.18 -12.05
CA ALA A 241 -25.82 4.48 -12.17
C ALA A 241 -25.67 3.05 -12.74
N THR A 242 -24.49 2.67 -13.23
CA THR A 242 -24.25 1.34 -13.81
C THR A 242 -24.46 0.24 -12.75
N PRO A 243 -25.32 -0.76 -13.00
CA PRO A 243 -25.57 -1.83 -12.04
C PRO A 243 -24.31 -2.61 -11.70
N GLN A 244 -24.03 -2.75 -10.41
CA GLN A 244 -22.91 -3.54 -9.92
C GLN A 244 -23.27 -5.04 -9.89
N ALA A 245 -22.37 -5.88 -10.36
CA ALA A 245 -22.55 -7.33 -10.33
C ALA A 245 -22.85 -7.84 -8.91
N SER A 246 -23.75 -8.79 -8.76
CA SER A 246 -24.01 -9.47 -7.49
C SER A 246 -22.79 -10.31 -7.04
N TRP A 247 -22.71 -10.70 -5.78
CA TRP A 247 -21.65 -11.58 -5.31
C TRP A 247 -21.64 -12.94 -6.04
N GLY A 248 -22.83 -13.49 -6.36
CA GLY A 248 -22.95 -14.73 -7.15
C GLY A 248 -22.37 -14.61 -8.55
N GLU A 249 -22.55 -13.46 -9.20
CA GLU A 249 -21.98 -13.18 -10.51
C GLU A 249 -20.46 -13.00 -10.45
N VAL A 250 -19.93 -12.35 -9.41
CA VAL A 250 -18.48 -12.16 -9.22
C VAL A 250 -17.74 -13.50 -9.11
N VAL A 251 -18.31 -14.47 -8.36
CA VAL A 251 -17.72 -15.81 -8.20
C VAL A 251 -18.17 -16.82 -9.25
N SER A 252 -18.99 -16.41 -10.21
CA SER A 252 -19.52 -17.29 -11.26
C SER A 252 -18.41 -17.92 -12.13
N ALA A 253 -18.67 -19.07 -12.73
CA ALA A 253 -17.73 -19.77 -13.59
C ALA A 253 -17.16 -18.89 -14.71
N LYS A 254 -18.01 -18.01 -15.29
CA LYS A 254 -17.66 -17.06 -16.36
C LYS A 254 -16.58 -16.06 -15.92
N ARG A 255 -16.61 -15.60 -14.66
CA ARG A 255 -15.72 -14.55 -14.11
C ARG A 255 -14.62 -15.11 -13.20
N ARG A 256 -14.72 -16.39 -12.84
CA ARG A 256 -13.82 -17.07 -11.88
C ARG A 256 -12.34 -16.96 -12.27
N ARG A 257 -12.03 -17.07 -13.57
CA ARG A 257 -10.65 -17.02 -14.04
C ARG A 257 -9.99 -15.66 -13.75
N VAL A 258 -10.68 -14.58 -14.09
CA VAL A 258 -10.18 -13.21 -13.86
C VAL A 258 -10.06 -12.93 -12.36
N LEU A 259 -11.03 -13.39 -11.57
CA LEU A 259 -10.99 -13.27 -10.11
C LEU A 259 -9.79 -14.02 -9.53
N VAL A 260 -9.56 -15.27 -9.94
CA VAL A 260 -8.40 -16.08 -9.49
C VAL A 260 -7.09 -15.43 -9.88
N LEU A 261 -6.96 -14.89 -11.09
CA LEU A 261 -5.76 -14.16 -11.50
C LEU A 261 -5.48 -12.97 -10.56
N GLY A 262 -6.48 -12.13 -10.31
CA GLY A 262 -6.33 -11.00 -9.37
C GLY A 262 -5.96 -11.43 -7.95
N LEU A 263 -6.59 -12.51 -7.45
CA LEU A 263 -6.28 -13.08 -6.14
C LEU A 263 -4.85 -13.65 -6.07
N VAL A 264 -4.38 -14.35 -7.11
CA VAL A 264 -3.00 -14.87 -7.17
C VAL A 264 -1.99 -13.74 -7.08
N PHE A 265 -2.22 -12.60 -7.75
CA PHE A 265 -1.35 -11.44 -7.63
C PHE A 265 -1.44 -10.77 -6.26
N ALA A 266 -2.64 -10.58 -5.72
CA ALA A 266 -2.84 -9.95 -4.41
C ALA A 266 -2.21 -10.76 -3.25
N VAL A 267 -2.39 -12.08 -3.26
CA VAL A 267 -1.81 -13.01 -2.28
C VAL A 267 -0.31 -13.20 -2.56
N GLY A 268 0.04 -13.44 -3.82
CA GLY A 268 1.41 -13.65 -4.26
C GLY A 268 2.33 -12.50 -3.90
N GLN A 269 1.87 -11.26 -4.03
CA GLN A 269 2.63 -10.07 -3.66
C GLN A 269 3.14 -10.14 -2.20
N ILE A 270 2.31 -10.59 -1.28
CA ILE A 270 2.68 -10.74 0.13
C ILE A 270 3.58 -11.95 0.34
N LEU A 271 3.25 -13.08 -0.28
CA LEU A 271 3.99 -14.33 -0.16
C LEU A 271 5.41 -14.25 -0.77
N THR A 272 5.73 -13.22 -1.56
CA THR A 272 7.12 -12.95 -1.95
C THR A 272 8.06 -12.83 -0.75
N GLY A 273 7.56 -12.41 0.43
CA GLY A 273 8.36 -12.19 1.64
C GLY A 273 8.76 -10.74 1.88
N ILE A 274 8.36 -9.80 1.02
CA ILE A 274 8.76 -8.38 1.15
C ILE A 274 8.36 -7.78 2.50
N ASN A 275 7.12 -8.04 2.95
CA ASN A 275 6.63 -7.46 4.19
C ASN A 275 7.33 -8.03 5.42
N ALA A 276 7.79 -9.29 5.37
CA ALA A 276 8.64 -9.86 6.40
C ALA A 276 9.97 -9.07 6.52
N ILE A 277 10.59 -8.73 5.39
CA ILE A 277 11.78 -7.86 5.37
C ILE A 277 11.43 -6.49 5.94
N MET A 278 10.36 -5.84 5.47
CA MET A 278 10.01 -4.48 5.87
C MET A 278 9.65 -4.34 7.35
N TYR A 279 9.08 -5.38 7.98
CA TYR A 279 8.68 -5.34 9.39
C TYR A 279 9.77 -5.85 10.36
N PHE A 280 10.67 -6.72 9.87
CA PHE A 280 11.63 -7.42 10.70
C PHE A 280 13.09 -7.27 10.23
N ALA A 281 13.38 -6.26 9.38
CA ALA A 281 14.73 -6.03 8.87
C ALA A 281 15.81 -5.94 9.96
N PRO A 282 15.62 -5.21 11.08
CA PRO A 282 16.64 -5.17 12.13
C PRO A 282 16.93 -6.55 12.73
N GLN A 283 15.91 -7.40 12.91
CA GLN A 283 16.07 -8.78 13.39
C GLN A 283 16.82 -9.64 12.37
N ILE A 284 16.47 -9.53 11.08
CA ILE A 284 17.15 -10.25 9.98
C ILE A 284 18.63 -9.86 9.95
N PHE A 285 18.96 -8.57 10.09
CA PHE A 285 20.35 -8.13 10.10
C PHE A 285 21.08 -8.49 11.38
N SER A 286 20.41 -8.49 12.52
CA SER A 286 20.98 -9.00 13.77
C SER A 286 21.36 -10.47 13.64
N ASP A 287 20.47 -11.31 13.06
CA ASP A 287 20.73 -12.73 12.79
C ASP A 287 21.82 -12.92 11.73
N ALA A 288 21.96 -11.99 10.77
CA ALA A 288 23.05 -12.02 9.77
C ALA A 288 24.42 -11.59 10.34
N GLY A 289 24.48 -11.20 11.64
CA GLY A 289 25.70 -10.90 12.34
C GLY A 289 26.06 -9.41 12.46
N PHE A 290 25.08 -8.51 12.29
CA PHE A 290 25.22 -7.10 12.68
C PHE A 290 25.04 -7.00 14.21
N THR A 291 26.13 -7.07 14.95
CA THR A 291 26.14 -7.27 16.41
C THR A 291 25.61 -6.07 17.21
N SER A 292 25.61 -4.87 16.65
CA SER A 292 25.04 -3.70 17.33
C SER A 292 23.63 -3.36 16.79
N ALA A 293 22.72 -2.99 17.68
CA ALA A 293 21.38 -2.52 17.30
C ALA A 293 21.46 -1.33 16.33
N THR A 294 22.42 -0.42 16.52
CA THR A 294 22.65 0.71 15.61
C THR A 294 23.02 0.25 14.20
N ALA A 295 23.93 -0.74 14.06
CA ALA A 295 24.30 -1.26 12.75
C ALA A 295 23.11 -1.91 12.03
N ALA A 296 22.29 -2.68 12.74
CA ALA A 296 21.07 -3.29 12.21
C ALA A 296 20.05 -2.23 11.76
N ILE A 297 19.86 -1.15 12.53
CA ILE A 297 18.98 -0.04 12.18
C ILE A 297 19.51 0.73 10.97
N VAL A 298 20.82 1.00 10.89
CA VAL A 298 21.43 1.68 9.74
C VAL A 298 21.26 0.85 8.47
N ALA A 299 21.50 -0.47 8.54
CA ALA A 299 21.23 -1.37 7.42
C ALA A 299 19.75 -1.31 6.98
N THR A 300 18.83 -1.23 7.93
CA THR A 300 17.40 -1.09 7.66
C THR A 300 17.06 0.26 7.00
N ILE A 301 17.71 1.35 7.39
CA ILE A 301 17.56 2.66 6.73
C ILE A 301 18.01 2.56 5.27
N ILE A 302 19.13 1.89 4.98
CA ILE A 302 19.61 1.67 3.60
C ILE A 302 18.55 0.91 2.79
N VAL A 303 17.93 -0.13 3.37
CA VAL A 303 16.78 -0.84 2.75
C VAL A 303 15.65 0.13 2.44
N GLY A 304 15.28 1.00 3.38
CA GLY A 304 14.25 2.02 3.18
C GLY A 304 14.57 3.01 2.06
N VAL A 305 15.82 3.49 2.00
CA VAL A 305 16.29 4.39 0.92
C VAL A 305 16.20 3.70 -0.43
N VAL A 306 16.70 2.47 -0.54
CA VAL A 306 16.64 1.68 -1.79
C VAL A 306 15.18 1.46 -2.21
N ASN A 307 14.28 1.16 -1.26
CA ASN A 307 12.85 0.99 -1.55
C ASN A 307 12.22 2.27 -2.13
N VAL A 308 12.51 3.44 -1.54
CA VAL A 308 12.02 4.74 -2.04
C VAL A 308 12.56 5.03 -3.45
N LEU A 309 13.88 4.89 -3.66
CA LEU A 309 14.50 5.16 -4.95
C LEU A 309 14.01 4.22 -6.04
N ALA A 310 13.92 2.93 -5.74
CA ALA A 310 13.43 1.92 -6.68
C ALA A 310 11.93 2.14 -7.02
N THR A 311 11.11 2.50 -6.04
CA THR A 311 9.69 2.85 -6.29
C THR A 311 9.57 4.10 -7.16
N PHE A 312 10.38 5.13 -6.92
CA PHE A 312 10.40 6.33 -7.75
C PHE A 312 10.76 6.00 -9.22
N VAL A 313 11.77 5.18 -9.43
CA VAL A 313 12.16 4.69 -10.76
C VAL A 313 11.01 3.87 -11.38
N ALA A 314 10.38 2.99 -10.62
CA ALA A 314 9.26 2.18 -11.10
C ALA A 314 8.10 3.04 -11.64
N ILE A 315 7.68 4.05 -10.90
CA ILE A 315 6.60 4.97 -11.30
C ILE A 315 6.94 5.65 -12.64
N ARG A 316 8.22 5.99 -12.87
CA ARG A 316 8.67 6.65 -14.09
C ARG A 316 8.67 5.74 -15.32
N TYR A 317 8.87 4.44 -15.12
CA TYR A 317 9.16 3.52 -16.22
C TYR A 317 8.14 2.42 -16.43
N ILE A 318 7.14 2.21 -15.54
CA ILE A 318 6.15 1.14 -15.62
C ILE A 318 5.38 1.14 -16.94
N ASP A 319 5.03 2.32 -17.46
CA ASP A 319 4.30 2.46 -18.73
C ASP A 319 5.21 2.31 -19.96
N ARG A 320 6.55 2.44 -19.77
CA ARG A 320 7.51 2.31 -20.86
C ARG A 320 7.89 0.85 -21.12
N PHE A 321 8.08 0.05 -20.06
CA PHE A 321 8.58 -1.34 -20.19
C PHE A 321 7.48 -2.39 -20.26
N GLY A 322 6.28 -2.08 -19.80
CA GLY A 322 5.16 -3.03 -19.72
C GLY A 322 5.16 -3.83 -18.41
N ARG A 323 4.01 -4.45 -18.14
CA ARG A 323 3.75 -5.12 -16.84
C ARG A 323 4.47 -6.46 -16.75
N ARG A 324 4.36 -7.28 -17.81
CA ARG A 324 4.92 -8.64 -17.85
C ARG A 324 6.45 -8.68 -17.80
N PRO A 325 7.21 -7.90 -18.58
CA PRO A 325 8.67 -7.87 -18.49
C PRO A 325 9.19 -7.43 -17.13
N LEU A 326 8.57 -6.41 -16.53
CA LEU A 326 8.95 -5.95 -15.18
C LEU A 326 8.77 -7.04 -14.12
N LEU A 327 7.65 -7.80 -14.19
CA LEU A 327 7.42 -8.92 -13.29
C LEU A 327 8.44 -10.05 -13.49
N ILE A 328 8.78 -10.40 -14.73
CA ILE A 328 9.75 -11.46 -15.05
C ILE A 328 11.13 -11.08 -14.47
N VAL A 329 11.64 -9.90 -14.79
CA VAL A 329 12.95 -9.44 -14.30
C VAL A 329 12.96 -9.34 -12.78
N GLY A 330 11.94 -8.70 -12.20
CA GLY A 330 11.86 -8.53 -10.75
C GLY A 330 11.80 -9.87 -10.00
N LEU A 331 10.91 -10.78 -10.40
CA LEU A 331 10.80 -12.10 -9.76
C LEU A 331 12.09 -12.92 -9.94
N THR A 332 12.77 -12.84 -11.10
CA THR A 332 14.06 -13.54 -11.32
C THR A 332 15.11 -13.06 -10.32
N ILE A 333 15.24 -11.74 -10.13
CA ILE A 333 16.20 -11.19 -9.17
C ILE A 333 15.78 -11.52 -7.73
N MET A 334 14.49 -11.51 -7.42
CA MET A 334 14.00 -11.92 -6.09
C MET A 334 14.29 -13.39 -5.79
N VAL A 335 14.15 -14.29 -6.77
CA VAL A 335 14.55 -15.71 -6.65
C VAL A 335 16.04 -15.81 -6.37
N ALA A 336 16.87 -15.17 -7.19
CA ALA A 336 18.34 -15.20 -7.01
C ALA A 336 18.74 -14.65 -5.64
N SER A 337 18.19 -13.51 -5.24
CA SER A 337 18.46 -12.89 -3.93
C SER A 337 18.03 -13.79 -2.76
N GLY A 338 16.81 -14.37 -2.83
CA GLY A 338 16.30 -15.28 -1.80
C GLY A 338 17.19 -16.53 -1.68
N LEU A 339 17.61 -17.13 -2.79
CA LEU A 339 18.56 -18.25 -2.80
C LEU A 339 19.93 -17.85 -2.24
N THR A 340 20.44 -16.67 -2.57
CA THR A 340 21.70 -16.15 -2.01
C THR A 340 21.60 -16.05 -0.49
N ILE A 341 20.55 -15.44 0.06
CA ILE A 341 20.35 -15.37 1.52
C ILE A 341 20.28 -16.75 2.13
N ALA A 342 19.53 -17.67 1.51
CA ALA A 342 19.39 -19.04 1.97
C ALA A 342 20.75 -19.77 2.03
N LEU A 343 21.51 -19.75 0.94
CA LEU A 343 22.81 -20.41 0.83
C LEU A 343 23.83 -19.82 1.81
N VAL A 344 23.95 -18.48 1.87
CA VAL A 344 24.89 -17.81 2.77
C VAL A 344 24.61 -18.16 4.22
N SER A 345 23.32 -18.07 4.63
CA SER A 345 22.91 -18.40 6.00
C SER A 345 23.20 -19.88 6.37
N MET A 346 23.09 -20.82 5.41
CA MET A 346 23.30 -22.24 5.65
C MET A 346 24.76 -22.67 5.58
N THR A 347 25.61 -21.99 4.80
CA THR A 347 26.99 -22.42 4.51
C THR A 347 28.08 -21.59 5.18
N MET A 348 27.86 -20.27 5.32
CA MET A 348 28.87 -19.33 5.83
C MET A 348 28.62 -18.92 7.28
N GLY A 349 27.44 -19.26 7.85
CA GLY A 349 27.05 -18.83 9.18
C GLY A 349 26.71 -17.34 9.24
N THR A 350 27.04 -16.68 10.38
CA THR A 350 26.66 -15.29 10.66
C THR A 350 27.90 -14.40 10.82
N GLY A 351 27.81 -13.13 10.43
CA GLY A 351 28.83 -12.10 10.62
C GLY A 351 29.83 -11.98 9.45
N GLY A 352 30.71 -10.99 9.57
CA GLY A 352 31.75 -10.72 8.58
C GLY A 352 31.21 -10.59 7.15
N VAL A 353 31.83 -11.29 6.20
CA VAL A 353 31.47 -11.25 4.79
C VAL A 353 30.06 -11.76 4.53
N ALA A 354 29.59 -12.78 5.29
CA ALA A 354 28.25 -13.34 5.16
C ALA A 354 27.15 -12.26 5.42
N GLY A 355 27.33 -11.42 6.43
CA GLY A 355 26.43 -10.32 6.74
C GLY A 355 26.33 -9.31 5.60
N TYR A 356 27.44 -8.92 4.99
CA TYR A 356 27.45 -8.00 3.85
C TYR A 356 26.79 -8.59 2.60
N ILE A 357 27.04 -9.87 2.30
CA ILE A 357 26.37 -10.56 1.18
C ILE A 357 24.86 -10.60 1.42
N THR A 358 24.42 -10.92 2.66
CA THR A 358 23.01 -10.90 3.03
C THR A 358 22.40 -9.50 2.85
N LEU A 359 23.09 -8.44 3.30
CA LEU A 359 22.65 -7.06 3.10
C LEU A 359 22.45 -6.75 1.60
N VAL A 360 23.44 -7.02 0.76
CA VAL A 360 23.34 -6.77 -0.68
C VAL A 360 22.19 -7.57 -1.31
N ALA A 361 22.02 -8.83 -0.94
CA ALA A 361 20.94 -9.67 -1.43
C ALA A 361 19.55 -9.13 -1.00
N VAL A 362 19.42 -8.66 0.25
CA VAL A 362 18.19 -8.00 0.73
C VAL A 362 17.91 -6.72 -0.05
N LEU A 363 18.93 -5.90 -0.31
CA LEU A 363 18.78 -4.65 -1.10
C LEU A 363 18.32 -4.95 -2.52
N LEU A 364 18.91 -5.95 -3.18
CA LEU A 364 18.49 -6.40 -4.53
C LEU A 364 17.07 -6.94 -4.52
N PHE A 365 16.70 -7.72 -3.49
CA PHE A 365 15.33 -8.23 -3.33
C PHE A 365 14.32 -7.09 -3.22
N VAL A 366 14.56 -6.13 -2.33
CA VAL A 366 13.67 -4.98 -2.10
C VAL A 366 13.59 -4.08 -3.33
N ALA A 367 14.72 -3.77 -3.98
CA ALA A 367 14.73 -2.98 -5.21
C ALA A 367 13.92 -3.64 -6.31
N SER A 368 14.10 -4.96 -6.50
CA SER A 368 13.38 -5.73 -7.52
C SER A 368 11.88 -5.79 -7.25
N PHE A 369 11.48 -6.00 -5.99
CA PHE A 369 10.08 -5.93 -5.59
C PHE A 369 9.49 -4.55 -5.85
N ALA A 370 10.17 -3.48 -5.43
CA ALA A 370 9.71 -2.10 -5.57
C ALA A 370 9.57 -1.67 -7.04
N MET A 371 10.36 -2.26 -7.94
CA MET A 371 10.30 -2.01 -9.38
C MET A 371 9.29 -2.91 -10.12
N SER A 372 8.80 -3.98 -9.51
CA SER A 372 7.94 -4.98 -10.16
C SER A 372 6.66 -5.26 -9.37
N MET A 373 6.66 -6.27 -8.50
CA MET A 373 5.48 -6.75 -7.77
C MET A 373 4.78 -5.65 -6.95
N GLY A 374 5.50 -4.65 -6.44
CA GLY A 374 4.92 -3.56 -5.67
C GLY A 374 3.88 -2.78 -6.47
N PRO A 375 4.28 -1.99 -7.46
CA PRO A 375 3.37 -1.17 -8.24
C PRO A 375 2.56 -1.96 -9.27
N VAL A 376 3.16 -2.96 -9.94
CA VAL A 376 2.52 -3.69 -11.05
C VAL A 376 1.30 -4.48 -10.59
N THR A 377 1.34 -5.08 -9.40
CA THR A 377 0.21 -5.87 -8.87
C THR A 377 -1.09 -5.08 -8.84
N TRP A 378 -1.06 -3.86 -8.30
CA TRP A 378 -2.28 -3.05 -8.13
C TRP A 378 -2.79 -2.48 -9.46
N VAL A 379 -1.87 -2.10 -10.36
CA VAL A 379 -2.22 -1.69 -11.73
C VAL A 379 -2.88 -2.85 -12.46
N LEU A 380 -2.26 -4.03 -12.43
CA LEU A 380 -2.75 -5.22 -13.11
C LEU A 380 -4.12 -5.66 -12.58
N ILE A 381 -4.32 -5.70 -11.26
CA ILE A 381 -5.62 -6.05 -10.66
C ILE A 381 -6.69 -5.05 -11.11
N GLY A 382 -6.37 -3.75 -11.17
CA GLY A 382 -7.26 -2.71 -11.67
C GLY A 382 -7.62 -2.85 -13.16
N GLU A 383 -6.66 -3.31 -13.98
CA GLU A 383 -6.85 -3.56 -15.41
C GLU A 383 -7.62 -4.87 -15.70
N LEU A 384 -7.42 -5.89 -14.86
CA LEU A 384 -8.05 -7.20 -15.05
C LEU A 384 -9.56 -7.23 -14.72
N PHE A 385 -10.00 -6.47 -13.70
CA PHE A 385 -11.38 -6.55 -13.26
C PHE A 385 -12.33 -5.69 -14.10
N PRO A 386 -13.34 -6.29 -14.77
CA PRO A 386 -14.39 -5.55 -15.46
C PRO A 386 -15.10 -4.55 -14.55
N PRO A 387 -15.56 -3.39 -15.08
CA PRO A 387 -16.16 -2.31 -14.27
C PRO A 387 -17.28 -2.79 -13.36
N GLU A 388 -18.15 -3.71 -13.84
CA GLU A 388 -19.33 -4.18 -13.09
C GLU A 388 -18.96 -4.98 -11.83
N MET A 389 -17.82 -5.65 -11.81
CA MET A 389 -17.38 -6.46 -10.66
C MET A 389 -16.22 -5.86 -9.87
N ARG A 390 -15.63 -4.76 -10.37
CA ARG A 390 -14.36 -4.22 -9.89
C ARG A 390 -14.36 -3.95 -8.39
N ASP A 391 -15.36 -3.25 -7.87
CA ASP A 391 -15.41 -2.87 -6.46
C ASP A 391 -15.40 -4.08 -5.53
N LYS A 392 -16.20 -5.10 -5.84
CA LYS A 392 -16.28 -6.33 -5.03
C LYS A 392 -15.04 -7.20 -5.18
N ALA A 393 -14.52 -7.34 -6.39
CA ALA A 393 -13.31 -8.11 -6.66
C ALA A 393 -12.06 -7.45 -6.04
N MET A 394 -11.95 -6.12 -6.09
CA MET A 394 -10.90 -5.37 -5.41
C MET A 394 -10.98 -5.51 -3.89
N SER A 395 -12.19 -5.42 -3.32
CA SER A 395 -12.41 -5.63 -1.89
C SER A 395 -11.96 -7.04 -1.45
N LEU A 396 -12.30 -8.06 -2.25
CA LEU A 396 -11.89 -9.44 -1.97
C LEU A 396 -10.37 -9.60 -2.09
N ALA A 397 -9.76 -9.05 -3.16
CA ALA A 397 -8.31 -9.10 -3.37
C ALA A 397 -7.54 -8.40 -2.22
N LEU A 398 -8.02 -7.25 -1.79
CA LEU A 398 -7.42 -6.49 -0.70
C LEU A 398 -7.59 -7.20 0.66
N SER A 399 -8.76 -7.80 0.92
CA SER A 399 -8.97 -8.61 2.13
C SER A 399 -8.08 -9.85 2.15
N ALA A 400 -7.92 -10.53 1.01
CA ALA A 400 -7.00 -11.66 0.88
C ALA A 400 -5.53 -11.22 1.08
N ASN A 401 -5.15 -10.06 0.55
CA ASN A 401 -3.81 -9.48 0.74
C ASN A 401 -3.54 -9.19 2.23
N TRP A 402 -4.44 -8.49 2.94
CA TRP A 402 -4.29 -8.22 4.36
C TRP A 402 -4.31 -9.51 5.21
N GLY A 403 -5.19 -10.46 4.90
CA GLY A 403 -5.24 -11.76 5.58
C GLY A 403 -3.95 -12.55 5.42
N THR A 404 -3.41 -12.60 4.20
CA THR A 404 -2.12 -13.25 3.92
C THR A 404 -0.97 -12.56 4.66
N ASN A 405 -0.98 -11.21 4.69
CA ASN A 405 0.02 -10.44 5.41
C ASN A 405 0.00 -10.70 6.92
N LEU A 406 -1.20 -10.80 7.51
CA LEU A 406 -1.40 -11.16 8.90
C LEU A 406 -0.80 -12.53 9.21
N VAL A 407 -1.14 -13.55 8.41
CA VAL A 407 -0.62 -14.92 8.60
C VAL A 407 0.89 -14.96 8.45
N LEU A 408 1.43 -14.33 7.39
CA LEU A 408 2.88 -14.29 7.15
C LEU A 408 3.63 -13.62 8.31
N SER A 409 3.15 -12.47 8.78
CA SER A 409 3.79 -11.74 9.88
C SER A 409 3.74 -12.51 11.21
N LEU A 410 2.62 -13.22 11.49
CA LEU A 410 2.51 -14.08 12.67
C LEU A 410 3.49 -15.27 12.62
N ALA A 411 3.69 -15.84 11.45
CA ALA A 411 4.51 -17.04 11.28
C ALA A 411 6.01 -16.72 11.16
N PHE A 412 6.40 -15.53 10.70
CA PHE A 412 7.75 -15.26 10.24
C PHE A 412 8.84 -15.46 11.31
N LEU A 413 8.78 -14.72 12.44
CA LEU A 413 9.81 -14.86 13.49
C LEU A 413 9.82 -16.25 14.14
N PRO A 414 8.67 -16.89 14.49
CA PRO A 414 8.66 -18.26 14.96
C PRO A 414 9.31 -19.25 13.97
N LEU A 415 9.01 -19.12 12.68
CA LEU A 415 9.64 -19.97 11.66
C LEU A 415 11.14 -19.72 11.57
N MET A 416 11.60 -18.46 11.61
CA MET A 416 13.04 -18.18 11.63
C MET A 416 13.75 -18.86 12.82
N GLN A 417 13.12 -18.90 13.99
CA GLN A 417 13.70 -19.57 15.15
C GLN A 417 13.72 -21.11 15.02
N ILE A 418 12.69 -21.71 14.41
CA ILE A 418 12.57 -23.17 14.32
C ILE A 418 13.43 -23.73 13.18
N VAL A 419 13.35 -23.14 11.98
CA VAL A 419 14.01 -23.69 10.78
C VAL A 419 15.20 -22.87 10.30
N GLY A 420 15.46 -21.72 10.92
CA GLY A 420 16.55 -20.81 10.57
C GLY A 420 16.18 -19.85 9.41
N THR A 421 16.89 -18.74 9.36
CA THR A 421 16.71 -17.68 8.36
C THR A 421 16.89 -18.21 6.93
N GLY A 422 17.88 -19.10 6.71
CA GLY A 422 18.17 -19.68 5.40
C GLY A 422 16.99 -20.47 4.82
N ALA A 423 16.34 -21.33 5.63
CA ALA A 423 15.20 -22.12 5.18
C ALA A 423 13.98 -21.23 4.85
N VAL A 424 13.71 -20.19 5.65
CA VAL A 424 12.61 -19.26 5.40
C VAL A 424 12.80 -18.52 4.09
N PHE A 425 13.99 -17.96 3.83
CA PHE A 425 14.29 -17.30 2.56
C PHE A 425 14.34 -18.26 1.38
N GLY A 426 14.74 -19.51 1.59
CA GLY A 426 14.61 -20.59 0.62
C GLY A 426 13.15 -20.85 0.22
N CYS A 427 12.22 -20.87 1.18
CA CYS A 427 10.79 -20.96 0.90
C CYS A 427 10.29 -19.75 0.10
N PHE A 428 10.72 -18.53 0.43
CA PHE A 428 10.36 -17.34 -0.37
C PHE A 428 10.92 -17.45 -1.80
N ALA A 429 12.14 -17.96 -1.99
CA ALA A 429 12.70 -18.17 -3.33
C ALA A 429 11.86 -19.16 -4.15
N VAL A 430 11.41 -20.27 -3.55
CA VAL A 430 10.52 -21.25 -4.20
C VAL A 430 9.19 -20.62 -4.58
N ILE A 431 8.57 -19.83 -3.69
CA ILE A 431 7.32 -19.13 -3.97
C ILE A 431 7.50 -18.11 -5.11
N ASN A 432 8.58 -17.31 -5.07
CA ASN A 432 8.89 -16.36 -6.14
C ASN A 432 9.14 -17.06 -7.48
N PHE A 433 9.78 -18.23 -7.46
CA PHE A 433 9.95 -19.04 -8.66
C PHE A 433 8.62 -19.57 -9.18
N ALA A 434 7.73 -20.05 -8.32
CA ALA A 434 6.39 -20.45 -8.72
C ALA A 434 5.58 -19.30 -9.34
N LEU A 435 5.66 -18.11 -8.75
CA LEU A 435 5.07 -16.89 -9.32
C LEU A 435 5.69 -16.52 -10.66
N LEU A 436 7.01 -16.64 -10.83
CA LEU A 436 7.69 -16.41 -12.10
C LEU A 436 7.19 -17.37 -13.18
N VAL A 437 7.09 -18.65 -12.88
CA VAL A 437 6.55 -19.68 -13.80
C VAL A 437 5.08 -19.36 -14.14
N PHE A 438 4.30 -18.92 -13.16
CA PHE A 438 2.92 -18.49 -13.38
C PHE A 438 2.83 -17.29 -14.34
N VAL A 439 3.65 -16.25 -14.14
CA VAL A 439 3.72 -15.07 -15.00
C VAL A 439 4.13 -15.47 -16.44
N LEU A 440 5.14 -16.33 -16.57
CA LEU A 440 5.62 -16.79 -17.88
C LEU A 440 4.55 -17.54 -18.66
N ARG A 441 3.73 -18.38 -17.97
CA ARG A 441 2.75 -19.28 -18.62
C ARG A 441 1.36 -18.69 -18.78
N LYS A 442 0.92 -17.80 -17.87
CA LYS A 442 -0.49 -17.42 -17.74
C LYS A 442 -0.77 -15.94 -17.89
N LEU A 443 0.23 -15.06 -17.73
CA LEU A 443 0.00 -13.64 -17.81
C LEU A 443 0.29 -13.13 -19.23
N PRO A 444 -0.72 -12.61 -19.97
CA PRO A 444 -0.50 -11.86 -21.19
C PRO A 444 0.07 -10.47 -20.85
N GLU A 445 0.73 -9.81 -21.82
CA GLU A 445 1.06 -8.38 -21.66
C GLU A 445 -0.22 -7.56 -21.79
N THR A 446 -0.43 -6.64 -20.82
CA THR A 446 -1.63 -5.78 -20.78
C THR A 446 -1.36 -4.36 -21.25
N ARG A 447 -0.11 -4.00 -21.51
CA ARG A 447 0.28 -2.65 -21.93
C ARG A 447 -0.42 -2.24 -23.23
N GLY A 448 -1.10 -1.09 -23.18
CA GLY A 448 -1.73 -0.48 -24.36
C GLY A 448 -3.01 -1.18 -24.84
N LEU A 449 -3.47 -2.21 -24.11
CA LEU A 449 -4.73 -2.90 -24.43
C LEU A 449 -5.91 -2.25 -23.72
N THR A 450 -7.05 -2.23 -24.37
CA THR A 450 -8.33 -1.84 -23.77
C THR A 450 -8.84 -2.95 -22.83
N LEU A 451 -9.70 -2.59 -21.87
CA LEU A 451 -10.30 -3.56 -20.94
C LEU A 451 -11.06 -4.69 -21.66
N THR A 452 -11.64 -4.39 -22.84
CA THR A 452 -12.34 -5.37 -23.68
C THR A 452 -11.38 -6.37 -24.32
N GLU A 453 -10.23 -5.91 -24.81
CA GLU A 453 -9.17 -6.75 -25.37
C GLU A 453 -8.52 -7.64 -24.33
N ILE A 454 -8.25 -7.10 -23.13
CA ILE A 454 -7.74 -7.88 -21.99
C ILE A 454 -8.75 -8.97 -21.61
N GLY A 455 -10.04 -8.65 -21.59
CA GLY A 455 -11.11 -9.61 -21.34
C GLY A 455 -11.14 -10.74 -22.38
N ALA A 456 -10.97 -10.43 -23.66
CA ALA A 456 -10.91 -11.41 -24.74
C ALA A 456 -9.68 -12.33 -24.64
N LEU A 457 -8.48 -11.77 -24.35
CA LEU A 457 -7.25 -12.54 -24.17
C LEU A 457 -7.31 -13.48 -22.96
N THR A 458 -7.91 -13.02 -21.86
CA THR A 458 -8.08 -13.85 -20.66
C THR A 458 -9.13 -14.95 -20.85
N ALA A 459 -10.08 -14.78 -21.76
CA ALA A 459 -11.07 -15.80 -22.12
C ALA A 459 -10.52 -16.86 -23.10
N SER A 460 -9.65 -16.47 -24.03
CA SER A 460 -9.17 -17.33 -25.13
C SER A 460 -7.95 -18.19 -24.81
N SER A 461 -7.15 -17.88 -23.80
CA SER A 461 -6.00 -18.71 -23.40
C SER A 461 -6.47 -19.94 -22.61
N LYS A 462 -6.75 -21.05 -23.31
CA LYS A 462 -7.01 -22.38 -22.74
C LYS A 462 -5.78 -22.95 -22.03
#